data_363b13f7afbcb20f1bd4dcf51d4c642f
#
_entry.id   363b13f7afbcb20f1bd4dcf51d4c642f
#
_cell.length_a   1.000
_cell.length_b   1.000
_cell.length_c   1.000
_cell.angle_alpha   90.00
_cell.angle_beta   90.00
_cell.angle_gamma   90.00
#
_symmetry.space_group_name_H-M   'P 1'
#
loop_
_entity.id
_entity.type
_entity.pdbx_description
1 polymer ?
#
loop_
_entity_poly.entity_id
_entity_poly.type
_entity_poly.pdbx_seq_one_letter_code
_entity_poly.pdbx_strand_id
1 'polypeptide(L)'
;LCEEEREADEINSREEKGLVGICKYQPSYQLLQSVMRYEKKDRVQKRGSLKVTGVYGFNNTARMMLSLAVARLMSEHGNTLFINFETFYGFKGILKGEENENLSDALYAFRQNHNQFHKNIVNAISHYERLDYIPDASCAEDIDDIKPEEMGTFIQAIGRELGYSNIVIDIGDGTVSYTHLTLPTIRL
;
A
#
# COMPACT_ATOMS: atom_id res chain seq x y z
N LEU A 1 -0.53 -7.61 28.21
CA LEU A 1 -1.68 -6.75 28.53
C LEU A 1 -1.57 -6.31 29.98
N CYS A 2 -1.59 -5.02 30.24
CA CYS A 2 -1.50 -4.44 31.57
C CYS A 2 -2.87 -4.23 32.20
N GLU A 3 -2.97 -4.25 33.51
CA GLU A 3 -4.23 -4.01 34.21
C GLU A 3 -4.50 -2.50 34.37
N GLU A 4 -3.47 -1.72 34.56
CA GLU A 4 -3.54 -0.27 34.69
C GLU A 4 -2.85 0.45 33.53
N GLU A 5 -3.37 1.63 33.18
CA GLU A 5 -2.83 2.48 32.12
C GLU A 5 -1.38 2.93 32.45
N ARG A 6 -1.10 3.18 33.73
CA ARG A 6 0.24 3.53 34.22
C ARG A 6 1.29 2.45 34.00
N GLU A 7 0.94 1.17 34.16
CA GLU A 7 1.84 0.04 33.84
C GLU A 7 2.17 -0.02 32.36
N ALA A 8 1.18 0.24 31.50
CA ALA A 8 1.37 0.27 30.07
C ALA A 8 2.33 1.40 29.68
N ASP A 9 2.15 2.59 30.25
CA ASP A 9 3.01 3.75 30.00
C ASP A 9 4.44 3.54 30.53
N GLU A 10 4.59 2.89 31.67
CA GLU A 10 5.92 2.54 32.22
C GLU A 10 6.69 1.58 31.32
N ILE A 11 6.03 0.53 30.79
CA ILE A 11 6.64 -0.42 29.83
C ILE A 11 7.01 0.31 28.54
N ASN A 12 6.13 1.16 28.04
CA ASN A 12 6.35 1.91 26.81
C ASN A 12 7.46 2.97 26.93
N SER A 13 7.71 3.48 28.15
CA SER A 13 8.77 4.46 28.40
C SER A 13 10.17 3.84 28.53
N ARG A 14 10.26 2.54 28.81
CA ARG A 14 11.55 1.82 28.99
C ARG A 14 12.24 1.44 27.69
N GLU A 15 11.59 1.64 26.54
CA GLU A 15 12.12 1.29 25.21
C GLU A 15 12.74 -0.13 25.10
N GLU A 16 12.26 -1.08 25.90
CA GLU A 16 12.72 -2.45 25.78
C GLU A 16 12.28 -3.06 24.46
N LYS A 17 13.27 -3.45 23.65
CA LYS A 17 13.03 -4.01 22.30
C LYS A 17 12.08 -5.21 22.36
N GLY A 18 10.91 -5.05 21.77
CA GLY A 18 9.94 -6.12 21.56
C GLY A 18 8.83 -6.21 22.62
N LEU A 19 8.80 -5.33 23.62
CA LEU A 19 7.71 -5.26 24.60
C LEU A 19 6.89 -3.98 24.43
N VAL A 20 5.56 -4.13 24.41
CA VAL A 20 4.60 -3.01 24.39
C VAL A 20 3.54 -3.24 25.43
N GLY A 21 3.37 -2.27 26.30
CA GLY A 21 2.30 -2.21 27.26
C GLY A 21 1.00 -1.77 26.61
N ILE A 22 -0.06 -2.57 26.75
CA ILE A 22 -1.42 -2.23 26.30
C ILE A 22 -2.36 -2.49 27.47
N CYS A 23 -3.13 -1.47 27.86
CA CYS A 23 -4.13 -1.61 28.91
C CYS A 23 -5.27 -2.53 28.43
N LYS A 24 -5.63 -3.55 29.21
CA LYS A 24 -6.68 -4.50 28.86
C LYS A 24 -8.09 -3.94 29.07
N TYR A 25 -8.25 -2.96 29.94
CA TYR A 25 -9.54 -2.36 30.28
C TYR A 25 -9.82 -1.09 29.47
N GLN A 26 -9.82 -1.24 28.14
CA GLN A 26 -10.19 -0.18 27.21
C GLN A 26 -11.20 -0.68 26.20
N PRO A 27 -11.99 0.20 25.56
CA PRO A 27 -12.91 -0.20 24.51
C PRO A 27 -12.21 -0.99 23.41
N SER A 28 -12.87 -2.02 22.86
CA SER A 28 -12.31 -2.96 21.88
C SER A 28 -11.66 -2.25 20.69
N TYR A 29 -12.24 -1.14 20.23
CA TYR A 29 -11.68 -0.36 19.11
C TYR A 29 -10.35 0.31 19.47
N GLN A 30 -10.19 0.78 20.73
CA GLN A 30 -8.93 1.38 21.20
C GLN A 30 -7.84 0.32 21.36
N LEU A 31 -8.22 -0.86 21.85
CA LEU A 31 -7.31 -2.00 21.96
C LEU A 31 -6.81 -2.42 20.57
N LEU A 32 -7.72 -2.52 19.61
CA LEU A 32 -7.38 -2.81 18.21
C LEU A 32 -6.46 -1.74 17.62
N GLN A 33 -6.77 -0.45 17.81
CA GLN A 33 -5.92 0.65 17.36
C GLN A 33 -4.52 0.61 18.00
N SER A 34 -4.42 0.27 19.27
CA SER A 34 -3.13 0.17 19.97
C SER A 34 -2.27 -0.96 19.40
N VAL A 35 -2.88 -2.12 19.14
CA VAL A 35 -2.21 -3.26 18.49
C VAL A 35 -1.76 -2.89 17.07
N MET A 36 -2.65 -2.31 16.27
CA MET A 36 -2.33 -1.88 14.90
C MET A 36 -1.24 -0.80 14.85
N ARG A 37 -1.24 0.12 15.83
CA ARG A 37 -0.18 1.13 15.96
C ARG A 37 1.17 0.51 16.27
N TYR A 38 1.19 -0.55 17.07
CA TYR A 38 2.41 -1.29 17.40
C TYR A 38 2.94 -2.06 16.19
N GLU A 39 2.09 -2.82 15.49
CA GLU A 39 2.48 -3.48 14.24
C GLU A 39 3.07 -2.51 13.23
N LYS A 40 2.47 -1.32 13.10
CA LYS A 40 3.01 -0.26 12.25
C LYS A 40 4.39 0.22 12.71
N LYS A 41 4.61 0.40 14.02
CA LYS A 41 5.90 0.86 14.56
C LYS A 41 7.00 -0.18 14.31
N ASP A 42 6.68 -1.46 14.43
CA ASP A 42 7.61 -2.57 14.16
C ASP A 42 7.93 -2.70 12.66
N ARG A 43 6.93 -2.47 11.79
CA ARG A 43 7.12 -2.38 10.33
C ARG A 43 7.99 -1.17 9.93
N VAL A 44 7.84 -0.04 10.60
CA VAL A 44 8.62 1.19 10.35
C VAL A 44 10.08 1.06 10.77
N GLN A 45 10.39 0.31 11.83
CA GLN A 45 11.78 0.06 12.25
C GLN A 45 12.57 -0.87 11.33
N LYS A 46 11.89 -1.69 10.51
CA LYS A 46 12.50 -2.50 9.45
C LYS A 46 12.59 -1.79 8.09
N ARG A 47 12.57 -0.46 8.05
CA ARG A 47 12.69 0.32 6.82
C ARG A 47 14.04 0.07 6.12
N GLY A 48 14.08 -0.97 5.30
CA GLY A 48 14.89 -0.94 4.09
C GLY A 48 14.38 0.18 3.16
N SER A 49 15.20 0.67 2.27
CA SER A 49 14.75 1.65 1.26
C SER A 49 13.55 1.09 0.50
N LEU A 50 12.47 1.88 0.35
CA LEU A 50 11.33 1.52 -0.48
C LEU A 50 11.82 1.15 -1.88
N LYS A 51 11.47 -0.05 -2.33
CA LYS A 51 11.75 -0.51 -3.69
C LYS A 51 10.47 -0.43 -4.51
N VAL A 52 10.49 0.39 -5.54
CA VAL A 52 9.39 0.50 -6.50
C VAL A 52 9.80 -0.18 -7.79
N THR A 53 8.94 -1.07 -8.30
CA THR A 53 9.18 -1.81 -9.56
C THR A 53 8.00 -1.60 -10.48
N GLY A 54 8.25 -0.99 -11.64
CA GLY A 54 7.26 -0.86 -12.70
C GLY A 54 7.39 -2.03 -13.69
N VAL A 55 6.26 -2.56 -14.14
CA VAL A 55 6.18 -3.56 -15.21
C VAL A 55 5.47 -2.92 -16.39
N TYR A 56 6.15 -2.91 -17.54
CA TYR A 56 5.64 -2.33 -18.78
C TYR A 56 5.74 -3.32 -19.94
N GLY A 57 4.78 -3.30 -20.85
CA GLY A 57 4.78 -4.18 -22.04
C GLY A 57 3.50 -4.03 -22.85
N PHE A 58 3.56 -4.43 -24.13
CA PHE A 58 2.46 -4.27 -25.08
C PHE A 58 1.36 -5.34 -24.95
N ASN A 59 1.63 -6.47 -24.31
CA ASN A 59 0.63 -7.52 -24.11
C ASN A 59 0.02 -7.37 -22.71
N ASN A 60 -1.16 -6.78 -22.64
CA ASN A 60 -1.82 -6.44 -21.38
C ASN A 60 -2.02 -7.64 -20.44
N THR A 61 -2.45 -8.79 -20.98
CA THR A 61 -2.66 -9.99 -20.16
C THR A 61 -1.34 -10.53 -19.62
N ALA A 62 -0.32 -10.67 -20.50
CA ALA A 62 0.99 -11.19 -20.08
C ALA A 62 1.68 -10.23 -19.09
N ARG A 63 1.58 -8.91 -19.32
CA ARG A 63 2.10 -7.89 -18.42
C ARG A 63 1.46 -7.97 -17.04
N MET A 64 0.11 -7.99 -16.99
CA MET A 64 -0.64 -8.10 -15.74
C MET A 64 -0.29 -9.37 -14.97
N MET A 65 -0.24 -10.51 -15.65
CA MET A 65 0.13 -11.79 -15.01
C MET A 65 1.56 -11.77 -14.48
N LEU A 66 2.48 -11.15 -15.20
CA LEU A 66 3.87 -11.00 -14.73
C LEU A 66 3.96 -10.03 -13.56
N SER A 67 3.29 -8.89 -13.61
CA SER A 67 3.31 -7.90 -12.53
C SER A 67 2.74 -8.48 -11.24
N LEU A 68 1.64 -9.24 -11.31
CA LEU A 68 1.09 -9.97 -10.18
C LEU A 68 2.06 -11.06 -9.67
N ALA A 69 2.68 -11.83 -10.57
CA ALA A 69 3.65 -12.85 -10.17
C ALA A 69 4.88 -12.23 -9.46
N VAL A 70 5.39 -11.12 -9.99
CA VAL A 70 6.49 -10.37 -9.34
C VAL A 70 6.06 -9.85 -7.98
N ALA A 71 4.88 -9.24 -7.87
CA ALA A 71 4.35 -8.74 -6.61
C ALA A 71 4.19 -9.88 -5.58
N ARG A 72 3.68 -11.04 -6.02
CA ARG A 72 3.52 -12.22 -5.17
C ARG A 72 4.86 -12.74 -4.66
N LEU A 73 5.86 -12.87 -5.52
CA LEU A 73 7.21 -13.30 -5.14
C LEU A 73 7.86 -12.32 -4.16
N MET A 74 7.71 -11.01 -4.40
CA MET A 74 8.24 -9.98 -3.50
C MET A 74 7.54 -9.99 -2.14
N SER A 75 6.25 -10.35 -2.09
CA SER A 75 5.48 -10.43 -0.84
C SER A 75 5.96 -11.55 0.10
N GLU A 76 6.69 -12.52 -0.40
CA GLU A 76 7.32 -13.56 0.44
C GLU A 76 8.50 -13.02 1.24
N HIS A 77 9.13 -11.94 0.78
CA HIS A 77 10.34 -11.37 1.36
C HIS A 77 10.13 -10.02 2.08
N GLY A 78 8.95 -9.43 1.95
CA GLY A 78 8.63 -8.17 2.60
C GLY A 78 7.23 -7.65 2.29
N ASN A 79 6.79 -6.65 3.06
CA ASN A 79 5.50 -6.00 2.83
C ASN A 79 5.44 -5.43 1.42
N THR A 80 4.56 -5.94 0.61
CA THR A 80 4.47 -5.61 -0.81
C THR A 80 3.07 -5.14 -1.15
N LEU A 81 2.98 -4.02 -1.84
CA LEU A 81 1.74 -3.48 -2.40
C LEU A 81 1.78 -3.61 -3.92
N PHE A 82 0.69 -4.09 -4.49
CA PHE A 82 0.46 -4.11 -5.94
C PHE A 82 -0.53 -3.01 -6.34
N ILE A 83 -0.19 -2.26 -7.37
CA ILE A 83 -1.04 -1.21 -7.94
C ILE A 83 -1.11 -1.40 -9.45
N ASN A 84 -2.34 -1.41 -9.99
CA ASN A 84 -2.58 -1.48 -11.42
C ASN A 84 -3.01 -0.11 -11.96
N PHE A 85 -2.23 0.44 -12.89
CA PHE A 85 -2.55 1.67 -13.62
C PHE A 85 -3.01 1.39 -15.05
N GLU A 86 -3.51 0.19 -15.31
CA GLU A 86 -4.14 -0.14 -16.59
C GLU A 86 -5.60 0.34 -16.60
N THR A 87 -5.98 1.04 -17.64
CA THR A 87 -7.33 1.63 -17.76
C THR A 87 -8.39 0.65 -18.24
N PHE A 88 -8.01 -0.36 -19.02
CA PHE A 88 -8.97 -1.24 -19.69
C PHE A 88 -8.93 -2.71 -19.23
N TYR A 89 -7.84 -3.15 -18.63
CA TYR A 89 -7.63 -4.54 -18.24
C TYR A 89 -7.28 -4.62 -16.75
N GLY A 90 -8.32 -4.73 -15.94
CA GLY A 90 -8.17 -4.93 -14.51
C GLY A 90 -7.97 -6.39 -14.12
N PHE A 91 -7.59 -6.61 -12.89
CA PHE A 91 -7.48 -7.93 -12.28
C PHE A 91 -8.72 -8.31 -11.47
N LYS A 92 -9.83 -7.61 -11.68
CA LYS A 92 -11.10 -7.87 -10.99
C LYS A 92 -11.54 -9.32 -11.17
N GLY A 93 -11.72 -10.02 -10.06
CA GLY A 93 -12.06 -11.45 -10.05
C GLY A 93 -10.85 -12.40 -10.05
N ILE A 94 -9.61 -11.92 -10.26
CA ILE A 94 -8.39 -12.71 -10.08
C ILE A 94 -8.01 -12.74 -8.60
N LEU A 95 -7.96 -11.57 -7.97
CA LEU A 95 -7.77 -11.43 -6.53
C LEU A 95 -9.15 -11.29 -5.88
N LYS A 96 -9.44 -12.17 -4.93
CA LYS A 96 -10.72 -12.18 -4.20
C LYS A 96 -10.50 -11.61 -2.81
N GLY A 97 -10.51 -10.28 -2.70
CA GLY A 97 -10.52 -9.55 -1.44
C GLY A 97 -11.87 -8.86 -1.20
N GLU A 98 -12.09 -8.34 0.00
CA GLU A 98 -13.17 -7.40 0.26
C GLU A 98 -12.77 -6.05 -0.33
N GLU A 99 -13.49 -5.62 -1.36
CA GLU A 99 -13.26 -4.36 -2.06
C GLU A 99 -14.24 -3.32 -1.51
N ASN A 100 -13.76 -2.41 -0.65
CA ASN A 100 -14.58 -1.31 -0.12
C ASN A 100 -14.34 -0.01 -0.91
N GLU A 101 -13.08 0.32 -1.17
CA GLU A 101 -12.61 1.47 -1.93
C GLU A 101 -11.60 1.00 -2.98
N ASN A 102 -11.31 1.82 -3.97
CA ASN A 102 -10.49 1.47 -5.13
C ASN A 102 -9.44 2.55 -5.44
N LEU A 103 -8.71 2.40 -6.54
CA LEU A 103 -7.66 3.34 -6.94
C LEU A 103 -8.18 4.75 -7.21
N SER A 104 -9.40 4.89 -7.77
CA SER A 104 -10.03 6.22 -7.97
C SER A 104 -10.24 6.93 -6.64
N ASP A 105 -10.75 6.21 -5.62
CA ASP A 105 -10.97 6.75 -4.26
C ASP A 105 -9.65 7.13 -3.60
N ALA A 106 -8.62 6.29 -3.76
CA ALA A 106 -7.28 6.55 -3.22
C ALA A 106 -6.64 7.81 -3.84
N LEU A 107 -6.76 7.98 -5.16
CA LEU A 107 -6.27 9.16 -5.88
C LEU A 107 -7.04 10.42 -5.50
N TYR A 108 -8.35 10.32 -5.41
CA TYR A 108 -9.19 11.42 -4.93
C TYR A 108 -8.81 11.87 -3.53
N ALA A 109 -8.62 10.94 -2.60
CA ALA A 109 -8.19 11.22 -1.24
C ALA A 109 -6.79 11.88 -1.19
N PHE A 110 -5.88 11.46 -2.06
CA PHE A 110 -4.55 12.04 -2.20
C PHE A 110 -4.60 13.51 -2.65
N ARG A 111 -5.46 13.81 -3.64
CA ARG A 111 -5.65 15.17 -4.18
C ARG A 111 -6.31 16.13 -3.19
N GLN A 112 -7.25 15.63 -2.38
CA GLN A 112 -8.07 16.47 -1.50
C GLN A 112 -7.36 16.93 -0.24
N ASN A 113 -6.66 16.04 0.48
CA ASN A 113 -6.12 16.42 1.79
C ASN A 113 -5.01 15.48 2.29
N HIS A 114 -3.79 15.96 2.27
CA HIS A 114 -2.64 15.21 2.80
C HIS A 114 -2.77 14.80 4.27
N ASN A 115 -3.49 15.55 5.10
CA ASN A 115 -3.62 15.24 6.53
C ASN A 115 -4.53 14.03 6.81
N GLN A 116 -5.46 13.70 5.92
CA GLN A 116 -6.35 12.54 6.03
C GLN A 116 -5.98 11.40 5.09
N PHE A 117 -4.98 11.60 4.24
CA PHE A 117 -4.55 10.63 3.24
C PHE A 117 -4.27 9.25 3.86
N HIS A 118 -3.54 9.21 4.98
CA HIS A 118 -3.23 7.97 5.67
C HIS A 118 -4.48 7.16 6.04
N LYS A 119 -5.53 7.82 6.53
CA LYS A 119 -6.77 7.15 6.92
C LYS A 119 -7.53 6.62 5.71
N ASN A 120 -7.61 7.42 4.66
CA ASN A 120 -8.38 7.09 3.47
C ASN A 120 -7.69 6.02 2.62
N ILE A 121 -6.36 6.11 2.46
CA ILE A 121 -5.62 5.10 1.68
C ILE A 121 -5.67 3.70 2.32
N VAL A 122 -5.78 3.60 3.64
CA VAL A 122 -5.92 2.30 4.33
C VAL A 122 -7.21 1.60 3.93
N ASN A 123 -8.28 2.34 3.68
CA ASN A 123 -9.57 1.77 3.27
C ASN A 123 -9.55 1.24 1.84
N ALA A 124 -8.69 1.82 0.99
CA ALA A 124 -8.52 1.36 -0.39
C ALA A 124 -7.58 0.15 -0.52
N ILE A 125 -6.95 -0.31 0.57
CA ILE A 125 -6.07 -1.46 0.52
C ILE A 125 -6.86 -2.72 0.83
N SER A 126 -6.83 -3.63 -0.12
CA SER A 126 -7.35 -4.99 -0.01
C SER A 126 -6.21 -5.98 0.19
N HIS A 127 -6.53 -7.12 0.80
CA HIS A 127 -5.56 -8.14 1.15
C HIS A 127 -5.87 -9.45 0.45
N TYR A 128 -4.85 -10.06 -0.15
CA TYR A 128 -4.93 -11.40 -0.69
C TYR A 128 -3.71 -12.21 -0.24
N GLU A 129 -3.91 -13.10 0.72
CA GLU A 129 -2.85 -13.86 1.39
C GLU A 129 -1.77 -12.91 1.99
N ARG A 130 -0.56 -12.87 1.40
CA ARG A 130 0.56 -12.02 1.82
C ARG A 130 0.72 -10.76 0.98
N LEU A 131 -0.08 -10.61 -0.07
CA LEU A 131 -0.03 -9.49 -0.98
C LEU A 131 -1.13 -8.50 -0.65
N ASP A 132 -0.73 -7.25 -0.46
CA ASP A 132 -1.65 -6.14 -0.40
C ASP A 132 -1.83 -5.56 -1.81
N TYR A 133 -3.02 -5.11 -2.14
CA TYR A 133 -3.28 -4.50 -3.43
C TYR A 133 -4.34 -3.40 -3.31
N ILE A 134 -4.32 -2.45 -4.25
CA ILE A 134 -5.41 -1.49 -4.42
C ILE A 134 -6.27 -1.99 -5.58
N PRO A 135 -7.60 -2.18 -5.36
CA PRO A 135 -8.51 -2.55 -6.43
C PRO A 135 -8.44 -1.59 -7.62
N ASP A 136 -8.73 -2.10 -8.82
CA ASP A 136 -8.68 -1.31 -10.04
C ASP A 136 -9.53 -0.04 -9.95
N ALA A 137 -9.10 1.02 -10.62
CA ALA A 137 -9.87 2.25 -10.71
C ALA A 137 -11.27 2.00 -11.26
N SER A 138 -12.26 2.72 -10.77
CA SER A 138 -13.64 2.64 -11.26
C SER A 138 -13.84 3.40 -12.57
N CYS A 139 -12.97 4.36 -12.87
CA CYS A 139 -13.04 5.22 -14.04
C CYS A 139 -11.65 5.33 -14.69
N ALA A 140 -11.59 5.13 -16.00
CA ALA A 140 -10.36 5.22 -16.78
C ALA A 140 -9.78 6.64 -16.76
N GLU A 141 -10.64 7.64 -16.80
CA GLU A 141 -10.28 9.06 -16.79
C GLU A 141 -9.50 9.44 -15.52
N ASP A 142 -9.77 8.80 -14.40
CA ASP A 142 -9.05 9.07 -13.15
C ASP A 142 -7.56 8.71 -13.25
N ILE A 143 -7.23 7.71 -14.06
CA ILE A 143 -5.86 7.28 -14.34
C ILE A 143 -5.23 8.17 -15.42
N ASP A 144 -5.96 8.44 -16.50
CA ASP A 144 -5.46 9.23 -17.64
C ASP A 144 -5.13 10.67 -17.25
N ASP A 145 -5.85 11.22 -16.26
CA ASP A 145 -5.65 12.58 -15.73
C ASP A 145 -4.47 12.70 -14.75
N ILE A 146 -3.82 11.58 -14.38
CA ILE A 146 -2.69 11.62 -13.44
C ILE A 146 -1.45 12.15 -14.18
N LYS A 147 -0.84 13.19 -13.62
CA LYS A 147 0.47 13.64 -14.10
C LYS A 147 1.60 12.75 -13.56
N PRO A 148 2.70 12.58 -14.32
CA PRO A 148 3.83 11.75 -13.88
C PRO A 148 4.38 12.13 -12.50
N GLU A 149 4.49 13.44 -12.21
CA GLU A 149 4.98 13.95 -10.94
C GLU A 149 4.02 13.64 -9.79
N GLU A 150 2.71 13.71 -10.05
CA GLU A 150 1.65 13.36 -9.11
C GLU A 150 1.72 11.88 -8.75
N MET A 151 1.85 11.01 -9.75
CA MET A 151 2.02 9.56 -9.54
C MET A 151 3.24 9.26 -8.67
N GLY A 152 4.39 9.85 -8.97
CA GLY A 152 5.61 9.66 -8.20
C GLY A 152 5.42 10.06 -6.73
N THR A 153 4.75 11.19 -6.50
CA THR A 153 4.44 11.69 -5.15
C THR A 153 3.44 10.79 -4.42
N PHE A 154 2.42 10.31 -5.11
CA PHE A 154 1.43 9.37 -4.58
C PHE A 154 2.08 8.06 -4.12
N ILE A 155 2.91 7.44 -4.97
CA ILE A 155 3.63 6.19 -4.65
C ILE A 155 4.56 6.39 -3.45
N GLN A 156 5.31 7.50 -3.41
CA GLN A 156 6.19 7.81 -2.30
C GLN A 156 5.40 8.05 -1.00
N ALA A 157 4.26 8.71 -1.08
CA ALA A 157 3.39 8.94 0.08
C ALA A 157 2.88 7.62 0.64
N ILE A 158 2.38 6.70 -0.21
CA ILE A 158 1.94 5.36 0.20
C ILE A 158 3.08 4.60 0.89
N GLY A 159 4.24 4.53 0.26
CA GLY A 159 5.39 3.80 0.81
C GLY A 159 5.84 4.37 2.16
N ARG A 160 5.82 5.69 2.31
CA ARG A 160 6.21 6.37 3.55
C ARG A 160 5.17 6.18 4.66
N GLU A 161 3.90 6.40 4.34
CA GLU A 161 2.80 6.38 5.32
C GLU A 161 2.48 4.96 5.80
N LEU A 162 2.52 3.97 4.92
CA LEU A 162 2.10 2.60 5.22
C LEU A 162 3.26 1.64 5.45
N GLY A 163 4.51 2.09 5.22
CA GLY A 163 5.72 1.32 5.53
C GLY A 163 5.93 0.10 4.66
N TYR A 164 5.52 0.17 3.38
CA TYR A 164 5.82 -0.89 2.42
C TYR A 164 7.31 -0.95 2.11
N SER A 165 7.83 -2.16 2.00
CA SER A 165 9.20 -2.43 1.53
C SER A 165 9.26 -2.45 0.01
N ASN A 166 8.18 -2.92 -0.62
CA ASN A 166 8.08 -3.04 -2.06
C ASN A 166 6.74 -2.48 -2.55
N ILE A 167 6.77 -1.79 -3.68
CA ILE A 167 5.58 -1.44 -4.46
C ILE A 167 5.80 -1.94 -5.88
N VAL A 168 4.89 -2.77 -6.38
CA VAL A 168 4.90 -3.25 -7.76
C VAL A 168 3.76 -2.60 -8.51
N ILE A 169 4.08 -2.03 -9.67
CA ILE A 169 3.15 -1.24 -10.47
C ILE A 169 3.01 -1.88 -11.84
N ASP A 170 1.80 -2.23 -12.23
CA ASP A 170 1.46 -2.50 -13.62
C ASP A 170 1.24 -1.17 -14.35
N ILE A 171 2.13 -0.85 -15.28
CA ILE A 171 2.08 0.38 -16.07
C ILE A 171 1.36 0.07 -17.38
N GLY A 172 0.11 0.51 -17.48
CA GLY A 172 -0.72 0.30 -18.66
C GLY A 172 -0.22 0.99 -19.93
N ASP A 173 -0.77 0.61 -21.07
CA ASP A 173 -0.40 1.16 -22.39
C ASP A 173 -0.76 2.65 -22.54
N GLY A 174 -1.85 3.11 -21.90
CA GLY A 174 -2.30 4.51 -21.90
C GLY A 174 -1.34 5.46 -21.20
N THR A 175 -0.49 4.93 -20.34
CA THR A 175 0.40 5.70 -19.46
C THR A 175 1.81 5.90 -20.03
N VAL A 176 1.97 5.99 -21.36
CA VAL A 176 3.27 6.20 -22.03
C VAL A 176 4.04 7.42 -21.46
N SER A 177 3.32 8.39 -20.90
CA SER A 177 3.92 9.56 -20.22
C SER A 177 4.73 9.21 -18.96
N TYR A 178 4.55 8.03 -18.39
CA TYR A 178 5.24 7.63 -17.13
C TYR A 178 6.61 6.97 -17.36
N THR A 179 7.03 6.77 -18.59
CA THR A 179 8.37 6.24 -18.91
C THR A 179 9.50 7.16 -18.44
N HIS A 180 9.20 8.38 -18.06
CA HIS A 180 10.14 9.33 -17.46
C HIS A 180 10.30 9.19 -15.94
N LEU A 181 9.47 8.36 -15.29
CA LEU A 181 9.71 8.00 -13.89
C LEU A 181 11.01 7.16 -13.84
N THR A 182 11.99 7.64 -13.09
CA THR A 182 13.26 6.93 -12.84
C THR A 182 13.04 5.73 -11.90
N LEU A 183 12.10 4.87 -12.26
CA LEU A 183 11.80 3.64 -11.52
C LEU A 183 12.57 2.47 -12.14
N PRO A 184 13.08 1.52 -11.36
CA PRO A 184 13.54 0.26 -11.89
C PRO A 184 12.33 -0.45 -12.55
N THR A 185 12.33 -0.48 -13.88
CA THR A 185 11.20 -0.96 -14.68
C THR A 185 11.60 -2.22 -15.41
N ILE A 186 10.74 -3.24 -15.34
CA ILE A 186 10.85 -4.45 -16.16
C ILE A 186 10.08 -4.19 -17.46
N ARG A 187 10.79 -4.25 -18.60
CA ARG A 187 10.20 -4.13 -19.93
C ARG A 187 10.05 -5.52 -20.55
N LEU A 188 8.86 -5.83 -21.04
CA LEU A 188 8.53 -7.05 -21.81
C LEU A 188 8.58 -6.81 -23.31
#